data_028d31efd85ade8cfc4140e85a7269de
#
_entry.id   028d31efd85ade8cfc4140e85a7269de
#
_cell.length_a   1.000
_cell.length_b   1.000
_cell.length_c   1.000
_cell.angle_alpha   90.00
_cell.angle_beta   90.00
_cell.angle_gamma   90.00
#
_symmetry.space_group_name_H-M   'P 1'
#
loop_
_entity.id
_entity.type
_entity.pdbx_description
1 polymer ?
#
loop_
_entity_poly.entity_id
_entity_poly.type
_entity_poly.pdbx_seq_one_letter_code
_entity_poly.pdbx_strand_id
1 'polypeptide(L)'
;RLTGAQAVGYARNRTTGSDVARQSRQREVLMAIYDEVRAKSVLEYPGILEQVLRLCETSLESDKIMELGMWVVFNGPEIVEFALPNSECNPYGGIMEDGLWYFVYDLDIASDVLHQFIYDDIQPAE
;
A
#
# COMPACT_ATOMS: atom_id res chain seq x y z
N ARG A 1 -5.62 20.06 3.15
CA ARG A 1 -4.98 19.29 4.22
C ARG A 1 -6.07 18.72 5.13
N LEU A 2 -6.02 17.41 5.45
CA LEU A 2 -6.95 16.74 6.35
C LEU A 2 -6.35 16.67 7.76
N THR A 3 -7.22 16.67 8.78
CA THR A 3 -6.82 16.23 10.13
C THR A 3 -6.69 14.70 10.15
N GLY A 4 -6.01 14.13 11.15
CA GLY A 4 -5.88 12.67 11.28
C GLY A 4 -7.25 11.95 11.31
N ALA A 5 -8.24 12.48 12.02
CA ALA A 5 -9.59 11.92 12.05
C ALA A 5 -10.28 11.97 10.68
N GLN A 6 -10.09 13.04 9.91
CA GLN A 6 -10.61 13.18 8.55
C GLN A 6 -9.91 12.20 7.59
N ALA A 7 -8.58 12.02 7.72
CA ALA A 7 -7.82 11.06 6.90
C ALA A 7 -8.30 9.61 7.15
N VAL A 8 -8.51 9.24 8.42
CA VAL A 8 -9.10 7.94 8.76
C VAL A 8 -10.52 7.80 8.20
N GLY A 9 -11.37 8.83 8.32
CA GLY A 9 -12.71 8.84 7.74
C GLY A 9 -12.69 8.66 6.22
N TYR A 10 -11.77 9.33 5.53
CA TYR A 10 -11.56 9.21 4.09
C TYR A 10 -11.14 7.79 3.68
N ALA A 11 -10.14 7.22 4.35
CA ALA A 11 -9.65 5.87 4.06
C ALA A 11 -10.70 4.76 4.34
N ARG A 12 -11.61 4.99 5.30
CA ARG A 12 -12.66 4.05 5.71
C ARG A 12 -13.98 4.21 4.95
N ASN A 13 -14.13 5.26 4.15
CA ASN A 13 -15.37 5.54 3.45
C ASN A 13 -15.77 4.40 2.50
N ARG A 14 -16.98 3.83 2.70
CA ARG A 14 -17.59 2.78 1.89
C ARG A 14 -18.82 3.26 1.11
N THR A 15 -19.25 4.49 1.32
CA THR A 15 -20.50 5.01 0.71
C THR A 15 -20.30 5.42 -0.75
N THR A 16 -19.05 5.64 -1.16
CA THR A 16 -18.73 6.07 -2.52
C THR A 16 -17.76 5.10 -3.18
N GLY A 17 -18.25 4.30 -4.11
CA GLY A 17 -17.44 3.45 -4.97
C GLY A 17 -17.23 2.01 -4.47
N SER A 18 -16.50 1.26 -5.27
CA SER A 18 -16.16 -0.16 -5.02
C SER A 18 -15.07 -0.32 -3.95
N ASP A 19 -14.79 -1.57 -3.59
CA ASP A 19 -13.64 -1.92 -2.72
C ASP A 19 -12.30 -1.45 -3.32
N VAL A 20 -12.17 -1.46 -4.63
CA VAL A 20 -11.00 -0.93 -5.35
C VAL A 20 -10.83 0.58 -5.06
N ALA A 21 -11.91 1.35 -5.12
CA ALA A 21 -11.87 2.77 -4.81
C ALA A 21 -11.51 3.04 -3.32
N ARG A 22 -11.89 2.13 -2.40
CA ARG A 22 -11.46 2.21 -1.00
C ARG A 22 -9.96 1.96 -0.85
N GLN A 23 -9.44 0.94 -1.52
CA GLN A 23 -8.00 0.63 -1.51
C GLN A 23 -7.17 1.79 -2.09
N SER A 24 -7.64 2.43 -3.17
CA SER A 24 -7.00 3.62 -3.73
C SER A 24 -6.91 4.75 -2.70
N ARG A 25 -8.03 5.06 -2.00
CA ARG A 25 -8.02 6.08 -0.94
C ARG A 25 -7.08 5.74 0.23
N GLN A 26 -6.95 4.46 0.57
CA GLN A 26 -5.99 4.03 1.60
C GLN A 26 -4.56 4.27 1.16
N ARG A 27 -4.23 3.94 -0.10
CA ARG A 27 -2.90 4.23 -0.68
C ARG A 27 -2.62 5.72 -0.73
N GLU A 28 -3.58 6.54 -1.17
CA GLU A 28 -3.43 8.00 -1.18
C GLU A 28 -3.09 8.57 0.20
N VAL A 29 -3.71 8.06 1.27
CA VAL A 29 -3.39 8.49 2.63
C VAL A 29 -1.98 8.05 3.03
N LEU A 30 -1.57 6.82 2.69
CA LEU A 30 -0.21 6.33 2.98
C LEU A 30 0.85 7.14 2.23
N MET A 31 0.63 7.44 0.95
CA MET A 31 1.53 8.29 0.16
C MET A 31 1.63 9.71 0.72
N ALA A 32 0.51 10.30 1.13
CA ALA A 32 0.52 11.61 1.77
C ALA A 32 1.28 11.62 3.11
N ILE A 33 1.22 10.53 3.89
CA ILE A 33 2.02 10.36 5.10
C ILE A 33 3.51 10.25 4.76
N TYR A 34 3.85 9.44 3.76
CA TYR A 34 5.22 9.28 3.28
C TYR A 34 5.84 10.62 2.86
N ASP A 35 5.12 11.41 2.06
CA ASP A 35 5.57 12.73 1.61
C ASP A 35 5.75 13.70 2.79
N GLU A 36 4.81 13.72 3.73
CA GLU A 36 4.90 14.55 4.94
C GLU A 36 6.10 14.17 5.81
N VAL A 37 6.38 12.87 5.96
CA VAL A 37 7.55 12.37 6.72
C VAL A 37 8.84 12.77 6.00
N ARG A 38 8.93 12.56 4.68
CA ARG A 38 10.12 12.96 3.91
C ARG A 38 10.42 14.45 3.98
N ALA A 39 9.40 15.28 4.15
CA ALA A 39 9.55 16.73 4.27
C ALA A 39 10.09 17.18 5.65
N LYS A 40 10.16 16.25 6.63
CA LYS A 40 10.66 16.56 7.98
C LYS A 40 12.18 16.62 8.05
N SER A 41 12.68 17.31 9.08
CA SER A 41 14.11 17.27 9.40
C SER A 41 14.53 15.88 9.87
N VAL A 42 15.75 15.46 9.52
CA VAL A 42 16.35 14.19 9.98
C VAL A 42 16.33 14.08 11.52
N LEU A 43 16.43 15.20 12.21
CA LEU A 43 16.39 15.25 13.68
C LEU A 43 15.01 14.90 14.29
N GLU A 44 13.94 14.96 13.49
CA GLU A 44 12.59 14.63 13.92
C GLU A 44 12.27 13.13 13.79
N TYR A 45 13.01 12.37 12.96
CA TYR A 45 12.73 10.96 12.68
C TYR A 45 12.71 10.05 13.90
N PRO A 46 13.63 10.14 14.88
CA PRO A 46 13.56 9.30 16.08
C PRO A 46 12.25 9.48 16.83
N GLY A 47 11.76 10.70 16.97
CA GLY A 47 10.49 10.98 17.63
C GLY A 47 9.27 10.48 16.84
N ILE A 48 9.30 10.54 15.50
CA ILE A 48 8.25 9.98 14.65
C ILE A 48 8.24 8.46 14.79
N LEU A 49 9.41 7.82 14.71
CA LEU A 49 9.55 6.38 14.83
C LEU A 49 9.02 5.88 16.19
N GLU A 50 9.39 6.53 17.28
CA GLU A 50 8.90 6.17 18.61
C GLU A 50 7.36 6.20 18.68
N GLN A 51 6.73 7.21 18.08
CA GLN A 51 5.27 7.30 18.03
C GLN A 51 4.63 6.18 17.21
N VAL A 52 5.22 5.84 16.06
CA VAL A 52 4.71 4.76 15.19
C VAL A 52 4.86 3.41 15.87
N LEU A 53 6.00 3.12 16.49
CA LEU A 53 6.27 1.84 17.15
C LEU A 53 5.32 1.57 18.34
N ARG A 54 4.77 2.61 18.97
CA ARG A 54 3.74 2.46 20.00
C ARG A 54 2.38 1.98 19.44
N LEU A 55 2.17 2.09 18.13
CA LEU A 55 0.89 1.80 17.47
C LEU A 55 0.90 0.47 16.71
N CYS A 56 2.06 -0.18 16.57
CA CYS A 56 2.18 -1.43 15.83
C CYS A 56 3.06 -2.44 16.56
N GLU A 57 2.77 -3.72 16.33
CA GLU A 57 3.64 -4.83 16.72
C GLU A 57 4.45 -5.27 15.51
N THR A 58 5.75 -5.46 15.70
CA THR A 58 6.65 -5.86 14.61
C THR A 58 7.75 -6.77 15.16
N SER A 59 8.22 -7.70 14.33
CA SER A 59 9.39 -8.54 14.60
C SER A 59 10.71 -7.85 14.25
N LEU A 60 10.66 -6.68 13.60
CA LEU A 60 11.87 -5.91 13.28
C LEU A 60 12.38 -5.19 14.53
N GLU A 61 13.68 -5.25 14.74
CA GLU A 61 14.36 -4.48 15.79
C GLU A 61 14.35 -2.98 15.43
N SER A 62 14.29 -2.14 16.47
CA SER A 62 14.16 -0.67 16.29
C SER A 62 15.34 -0.06 15.52
N ASP A 63 16.55 -0.60 15.67
CA ASP A 63 17.75 -0.19 14.92
C ASP A 63 17.61 -0.50 13.43
N LYS A 64 17.06 -1.65 13.07
CA LYS A 64 16.80 -2.02 11.66
C LYS A 64 15.72 -1.15 11.03
N ILE A 65 14.69 -0.80 11.78
CA ILE A 65 13.65 0.13 11.28
C ILE A 65 14.26 1.51 11.06
N MET A 66 15.11 1.98 11.98
CA MET A 66 15.81 3.24 11.83
C MET A 66 16.77 3.23 10.62
N GLU A 67 17.55 2.15 10.45
CA GLU A 67 18.46 1.98 9.31
C GLU A 67 17.71 2.06 7.99
N LEU A 68 16.61 1.31 7.85
CA LEU A 68 15.76 1.32 6.65
C LEU A 68 15.12 2.71 6.42
N GLY A 69 14.62 3.33 7.48
CA GLY A 69 14.03 4.67 7.39
C GLY A 69 15.04 5.72 6.91
N MET A 70 16.24 5.70 7.45
CA MET A 70 17.33 6.58 7.04
C MET A 70 17.76 6.30 5.59
N TRP A 71 17.84 5.03 5.18
CA TRP A 71 18.12 4.67 3.80
C TRP A 71 17.09 5.27 2.84
N VAL A 72 15.80 5.15 3.15
CA VAL A 72 14.69 5.73 2.34
C VAL A 72 14.84 7.25 2.22
N VAL A 73 15.15 7.92 3.32
CA VAL A 73 15.30 9.38 3.33
C VAL A 73 16.47 9.84 2.48
N PHE A 74 17.63 9.20 2.60
CA PHE A 74 18.84 9.61 1.87
C PHE A 74 18.83 9.21 0.40
N ASN A 75 18.22 8.07 0.05
CA ASN A 75 18.20 7.59 -1.32
C ASN A 75 16.95 8.03 -2.09
N GLY A 76 15.86 8.37 -1.40
CA GLY A 76 14.62 8.83 -2.00
C GLY A 76 14.07 7.84 -3.04
N PRO A 77 13.91 6.53 -2.70
CA PRO A 77 13.49 5.53 -3.68
C PRO A 77 12.15 5.93 -4.28
N GLU A 78 11.97 5.63 -5.55
CA GLU A 78 10.67 5.71 -6.21
C GLU A 78 9.77 4.61 -5.65
N ILE A 79 8.54 4.97 -5.29
CA ILE A 79 7.52 4.01 -4.89
C ILE A 79 6.68 3.72 -6.12
N VAL A 80 6.77 2.49 -6.60
CA VAL A 80 5.96 2.00 -7.71
C VAL A 80 4.84 1.14 -7.17
N GLU A 81 3.63 1.42 -7.61
CA GLU A 81 2.42 0.71 -7.19
C GLU A 81 1.79 -0.01 -8.38
N PHE A 82 1.32 -1.23 -8.15
CA PHE A 82 0.35 -1.84 -9.04
C PHE A 82 -0.64 -2.70 -8.24
N ALA A 83 -1.77 -3.02 -8.84
CA ALA A 83 -2.80 -3.83 -8.20
C ALA A 83 -2.92 -5.20 -8.86
N LEU A 84 -3.00 -6.25 -8.03
CA LEU A 84 -3.37 -7.59 -8.46
C LEU A 84 -4.74 -7.96 -7.90
N PRO A 85 -5.54 -8.71 -8.67
CA PRO A 85 -5.34 -9.04 -10.10
C PRO A 85 -5.58 -7.82 -11.00
N ASN A 86 -4.80 -7.70 -12.06
CA ASN A 86 -4.96 -6.72 -13.14
C ASN A 86 -5.73 -7.34 -14.33
N SER A 87 -5.84 -6.60 -15.45
CA SER A 87 -6.55 -7.07 -16.65
C SER A 87 -5.96 -8.34 -17.26
N GLU A 88 -4.65 -8.57 -17.12
CA GLU A 88 -3.97 -9.77 -17.63
C GLU A 88 -4.41 -11.06 -16.95
N CYS A 89 -4.80 -10.96 -15.68
CA CYS A 89 -5.24 -12.10 -14.86
C CYS A 89 -6.68 -12.57 -15.16
N ASN A 90 -7.32 -12.05 -16.21
CA ASN A 90 -8.71 -12.36 -16.56
C ASN A 90 -9.69 -12.25 -15.36
N PRO A 91 -9.69 -11.16 -14.61
CA PRO A 91 -10.49 -11.05 -13.40
C PRO A 91 -11.97 -10.93 -13.75
N TYR A 92 -12.81 -11.66 -13.03
CA TYR A 92 -14.25 -11.46 -13.06
C TYR A 92 -14.86 -11.65 -11.68
N GLY A 93 -15.96 -10.94 -11.41
CA GLY A 93 -16.73 -11.06 -10.18
C GLY A 93 -18.17 -11.46 -10.47
N GLY A 94 -18.74 -12.36 -9.65
CA GLY A 94 -20.11 -12.79 -9.85
C GLY A 94 -20.62 -13.69 -8.73
N ILE A 95 -21.94 -13.89 -8.74
CA ILE A 95 -22.62 -14.85 -7.87
C ILE A 95 -22.49 -16.22 -8.53
N MET A 96 -21.92 -17.17 -7.79
CA MET A 96 -21.74 -18.55 -8.23
C MET A 96 -22.97 -19.43 -7.90
N GLU A 97 -22.92 -20.70 -8.29
CA GLU A 97 -24.03 -21.65 -8.09
C GLU A 97 -24.44 -21.84 -6.63
N ASP A 98 -23.51 -21.63 -5.69
CA ASP A 98 -23.77 -21.68 -4.25
C ASP A 98 -24.47 -20.41 -3.70
N GLY A 99 -24.75 -19.43 -4.55
CA GLY A 99 -25.39 -18.16 -4.19
C GLY A 99 -24.45 -17.14 -3.54
N LEU A 100 -23.15 -17.42 -3.44
CA LEU A 100 -22.16 -16.49 -2.89
C LEU A 100 -21.48 -15.71 -4.00
N TRP A 101 -21.07 -14.49 -3.68
CA TRP A 101 -20.31 -13.66 -4.59
C TRP A 101 -18.81 -13.96 -4.46
N TYR A 102 -18.17 -14.24 -5.59
CA TYR A 102 -16.74 -14.49 -5.68
C TYR A 102 -16.08 -13.52 -6.65
N PHE A 103 -14.81 -13.21 -6.37
CA PHE A 103 -13.91 -12.58 -7.31
C PHE A 103 -12.88 -13.61 -7.75
N VAL A 104 -12.91 -13.96 -9.02
CA VAL A 104 -12.12 -15.05 -9.59
C VAL A 104 -11.13 -14.47 -10.59
N TYR A 105 -9.94 -15.01 -10.61
CA TYR A 105 -8.88 -14.64 -11.55
C TYR A 105 -7.90 -15.80 -11.74
N ASP A 106 -7.08 -15.74 -12.76
CA ASP A 106 -6.06 -16.73 -13.06
C ASP A 106 -4.87 -16.55 -12.12
N LEU A 107 -4.69 -17.52 -11.22
CA LEU A 107 -3.64 -17.49 -10.20
C LEU A 107 -2.24 -17.69 -10.79
N ASP A 108 -2.11 -18.48 -11.84
CA ASP A 108 -0.81 -18.74 -12.48
C ASP A 108 -0.33 -17.47 -13.17
N ILE A 109 -1.20 -16.81 -13.94
CA ILE A 109 -0.90 -15.51 -14.55
C ILE A 109 -0.60 -14.45 -13.49
N ALA A 110 -1.39 -14.38 -12.41
CA ALA A 110 -1.15 -13.41 -11.34
C ALA A 110 0.21 -13.62 -10.65
N SER A 111 0.61 -14.88 -10.46
CA SER A 111 1.93 -15.24 -9.92
C SER A 111 3.05 -14.81 -10.85
N ASP A 112 2.93 -15.05 -12.15
CA ASP A 112 3.92 -14.68 -13.14
C ASP A 112 4.07 -13.15 -13.25
N VAL A 113 2.95 -12.41 -13.29
CA VAL A 113 2.95 -10.94 -13.31
C VAL A 113 3.61 -10.38 -12.05
N LEU A 114 3.31 -10.93 -10.89
CA LEU A 114 3.94 -10.52 -9.63
C LEU A 114 5.45 -10.79 -9.63
N HIS A 115 5.87 -11.96 -10.13
CA HIS A 115 7.27 -12.33 -10.22
C HIS A 115 8.04 -11.38 -11.14
N GLN A 116 7.51 -11.10 -12.31
CA GLN A 116 8.10 -10.17 -13.28
C GLN A 116 8.23 -8.76 -12.69
N PHE A 117 7.20 -8.30 -11.96
CA PHE A 117 7.25 -7.00 -11.29
C PHE A 117 8.34 -6.93 -10.21
N ILE A 118 8.47 -7.97 -9.36
CA ILE A 118 9.41 -7.95 -8.22
C ILE A 118 10.86 -8.18 -8.65
N TYR A 119 11.10 -9.07 -9.62
CA TYR A 119 12.44 -9.56 -9.93
C TYR A 119 12.98 -9.09 -11.28
N ASP A 120 12.11 -8.78 -12.23
CA ASP A 120 12.51 -8.43 -13.58
C ASP A 120 12.29 -6.94 -13.90
N ASP A 121 11.75 -6.17 -12.94
CA ASP A 121 11.42 -4.73 -13.07
C ASP A 121 10.47 -4.43 -14.26
N ILE A 122 9.59 -5.39 -14.58
CA ILE A 122 8.61 -5.26 -15.65
C ILE A 122 7.32 -4.67 -15.07
N GLN A 123 6.92 -3.50 -15.58
CA GLN A 123 5.66 -2.87 -15.20
C GLN A 123 4.50 -3.63 -15.85
N PRO A 124 3.54 -4.19 -15.08
CA PRO A 124 2.38 -4.86 -15.65
C PRO A 124 1.46 -3.85 -16.34
N ALA A 125 0.63 -4.35 -17.27
CA ALA A 125 -0.41 -3.55 -17.91
C ALA A 125 -1.45 -3.06 -16.89
N GLU A 126 -1.99 -1.85 -17.08
CA GLU A 126 -3.07 -1.27 -16.28
C GLU A 126 -4.40 -2.04 -16.42
#